data_22a5494395fd35135bb905df44ee1b1c
#
_entry.id   22a5494395fd35135bb905df44ee1b1c
#
_cell.length_a   1.000
_cell.length_b   1.000
_cell.length_c   1.000
_cell.angle_alpha   90.00
_cell.angle_beta   90.00
_cell.angle_gamma   90.00
#
_symmetry.space_group_name_H-M   'P 1'
#
loop_
_entity.id
_entity.type
_entity.pdbx_description
1 polymer ?
#
loop_
_entity_poly.entity_id
_entity_poly.type
_entity_poly.pdbx_seq_one_letter_code
_entity_poly.pdbx_strand_id
1 'polypeptide(L)'
;CGAERAAAQYYTWGSDPPQKWSAIRTPDVRMIYPDTVTGIARRTLFYIRSVRPDIGYGFRHGPMRIPFVMHPENFQSNGLVMYLPKRVEFLTSPAVDSYSMPWYKQLVAHEYRHAVQYNNLDRGVIRALSYVLGQQGSTIGLLCMPIWAMEGDAVMSETMHSSFGRGLQPSFSMAYRAMGSVGRDRRNIDRWFCGSYRDYIPDHYELGYQICSYAWERYGENIWDKVAWYGSRNPYVLATTRVALGKFYKTNVMKLFRETFDELERYWDSLPETGDSAVPLTALPEKNHTTYQWPLPLGDTAVVALKTDLDRVSRFVVIDRRTGGERTVCHTGLVSTRPSMADGRVWWTEYRRSTLFEQRVNSQLCYM
;
A
#
# COMPACT_ATOMS: atom_id res chain seq x y z
N CYS A 1 20.30 -7.13 26.40
CA CYS A 1 20.51 -6.84 24.95
C CYS A 1 19.25 -7.05 24.08
N GLY A 2 18.21 -7.74 24.55
CA GLY A 2 16.98 -7.98 23.76
C GLY A 2 15.94 -6.84 23.84
N ALA A 3 15.89 -6.10 24.92
CA ALA A 3 14.91 -5.04 25.15
C ALA A 3 15.18 -3.76 24.34
N GLU A 4 16.44 -3.42 24.11
CA GLU A 4 16.82 -2.24 23.31
C GLU A 4 16.50 -2.40 21.82
N ARG A 5 16.59 -3.62 21.27
CA ARG A 5 16.24 -3.90 19.87
C ARG A 5 14.72 -3.82 19.62
N ALA A 6 13.91 -4.18 20.61
CA ALA A 6 12.45 -4.05 20.49
C ALA A 6 12.00 -2.58 20.53
N ALA A 7 12.64 -1.73 21.33
CA ALA A 7 12.32 -0.31 21.38
C ALA A 7 12.62 0.42 20.05
N ALA A 8 13.67 0.02 19.34
CA ALA A 8 14.03 0.62 18.04
C ALA A 8 12.97 0.40 16.94
N GLN A 9 12.20 -0.68 17.01
CA GLN A 9 11.14 -0.96 16.02
C GLN A 9 9.92 -0.04 16.15
N TYR A 10 9.70 0.59 17.29
CA TYR A 10 8.58 1.50 17.53
C TYR A 10 8.85 2.95 17.12
N TYR A 11 10.09 3.29 16.77
CA TYR A 11 10.51 4.65 16.40
C TYR A 11 10.91 4.76 14.93
N THR A 12 10.15 4.11 14.05
CA THR A 12 10.44 4.10 12.61
C THR A 12 10.44 5.49 11.96
N TRP A 13 9.86 6.49 12.63
CA TRP A 13 9.66 7.83 12.07
C TRP A 13 10.06 8.91 13.08
N GLY A 14 11.29 8.88 13.51
CA GLY A 14 11.87 9.94 14.34
C GLY A 14 12.30 11.15 13.51
N SER A 15 12.26 12.32 14.10
CA SER A 15 12.72 13.56 13.47
C SER A 15 14.18 13.83 13.78
N ASP A 16 14.89 14.39 12.81
CA ASP A 16 16.23 14.92 13.05
C ASP A 16 16.17 16.08 14.03
N PRO A 17 16.93 16.08 15.12
CA PRO A 17 17.14 17.25 15.93
C PRO A 17 18.21 18.18 15.30
N PRO A 18 18.19 19.49 15.54
CA PRO A 18 17.11 20.24 16.16
C PRO A 18 16.14 20.78 15.09
N GLN A 19 14.84 20.56 15.31
CA GLN A 19 13.80 21.15 14.48
C GLN A 19 12.84 21.98 15.33
N LYS A 20 12.40 23.10 14.79
CA LYS A 20 11.33 23.89 15.40
C LYS A 20 9.98 23.35 14.91
N TRP A 21 9.15 22.92 15.84
CA TRP A 21 7.83 22.37 15.56
C TRP A 21 6.73 23.39 15.78
N SER A 22 5.77 23.40 14.87
CA SER A 22 4.53 24.16 14.95
C SER A 22 3.32 23.26 14.91
N ALA A 23 2.16 23.80 15.33
CA ALA A 23 0.92 23.07 15.29
C ALA A 23 -0.25 23.95 14.80
N ILE A 24 -1.04 23.39 13.88
CA ILE A 24 -2.36 23.92 13.55
C ILE A 24 -3.38 23.15 14.39
N ARG A 25 -4.22 23.88 15.11
CA ARG A 25 -5.29 23.31 15.93
C ARG A 25 -6.63 23.87 15.48
N THR A 26 -7.52 22.97 15.09
CA THR A 26 -8.89 23.29 14.77
C THR A 26 -9.82 22.35 15.56
N PRO A 27 -11.13 22.57 15.63
CA PRO A 27 -12.05 21.66 16.33
C PRO A 27 -11.94 20.20 15.86
N ASP A 28 -11.65 20.00 14.58
CA ASP A 28 -11.67 18.72 13.88
C ASP A 28 -10.29 18.13 13.60
N VAL A 29 -9.24 18.96 13.50
CA VAL A 29 -7.88 18.54 13.11
C VAL A 29 -6.82 19.12 14.04
N ARG A 30 -5.85 18.28 14.43
CA ARG A 30 -4.60 18.71 15.03
C ARG A 30 -3.47 18.24 14.11
N MET A 31 -2.74 19.20 13.53
CA MET A 31 -1.60 18.92 12.66
C MET A 31 -0.33 19.44 13.32
N ILE A 32 0.70 18.62 13.37
CA ILE A 32 2.01 18.90 13.98
C ILE A 32 3.05 18.78 12.87
N TYR A 33 3.88 19.78 12.70
CA TYR A 33 4.81 19.83 11.58
C TYR A 33 6.02 20.71 11.90
N PRO A 34 7.19 20.44 11.30
CA PRO A 34 8.33 21.36 11.33
C PRO A 34 8.01 22.65 10.56
N ASP A 35 8.49 23.80 11.06
CA ASP A 35 8.24 25.12 10.45
C ASP A 35 8.65 25.20 8.98
N THR A 36 9.63 24.41 8.57
CA THR A 36 10.12 24.31 7.18
C THR A 36 9.04 23.85 6.18
N VAL A 37 8.01 23.13 6.62
CA VAL A 37 6.95 22.60 5.77
C VAL A 37 5.57 23.21 6.01
N THR A 38 5.50 24.43 6.55
CA THR A 38 4.24 25.12 6.83
C THR A 38 3.31 25.22 5.61
N GLY A 39 3.85 25.46 4.42
CA GLY A 39 3.04 25.51 3.19
C GLY A 39 2.40 24.17 2.85
N ILE A 40 3.14 23.08 3.00
CA ILE A 40 2.66 21.71 2.80
C ILE A 40 1.59 21.36 3.84
N ALA A 41 1.84 21.70 5.12
CA ALA A 41 0.88 21.46 6.19
C ALA A 41 -0.47 22.14 5.95
N ARG A 42 -0.48 23.40 5.50
CA ARG A 42 -1.72 24.10 5.15
C ARG A 42 -2.46 23.45 3.98
N ARG A 43 -1.73 23.02 2.96
CA ARG A 43 -2.30 22.30 1.80
C ARG A 43 -2.88 20.95 2.21
N THR A 44 -2.17 20.20 3.04
CA THR A 44 -2.66 18.92 3.58
C THR A 44 -3.91 19.10 4.43
N LEU A 45 -3.97 20.15 5.26
CA LEU A 45 -5.18 20.49 6.01
C LEU A 45 -6.37 20.78 5.10
N PHE A 46 -6.14 21.48 3.98
CA PHE A 46 -7.19 21.69 2.97
C PHE A 46 -7.72 20.35 2.43
N TYR A 47 -6.84 19.42 2.09
CA TYR A 47 -7.27 18.09 1.61
C TYR A 47 -7.99 17.27 2.70
N ILE A 48 -7.52 17.30 3.95
CA ILE A 48 -8.21 16.64 5.07
C ILE A 48 -9.66 17.15 5.17
N ARG A 49 -9.87 18.45 5.08
CA ARG A 49 -11.19 19.04 5.14
C ARG A 49 -12.05 18.72 3.91
N SER A 50 -11.44 18.65 2.73
CA SER A 50 -12.15 18.34 1.49
C SER A 50 -12.64 16.90 1.43
N VAL A 51 -11.91 15.94 1.98
CA VAL A 51 -12.32 14.51 1.97
C VAL A 51 -13.18 14.11 3.17
N ARG A 52 -13.14 14.89 4.25
CA ARG A 52 -13.81 14.56 5.52
C ARG A 52 -15.30 14.25 5.43
N PRO A 53 -16.11 14.96 4.62
CA PRO A 53 -17.54 14.68 4.51
C PRO A 53 -17.83 13.26 4.04
N ASP A 54 -17.04 12.75 3.11
CA ASP A 54 -17.31 11.52 2.38
C ASP A 54 -16.48 10.32 2.89
N ILE A 55 -15.36 10.56 3.57
CA ILE A 55 -14.42 9.51 3.96
C ILE A 55 -15.03 8.45 4.87
N GLY A 56 -16.10 8.79 5.59
CA GLY A 56 -16.85 7.88 6.46
C GLY A 56 -17.87 7.00 5.73
N TYR A 57 -18.05 7.19 4.43
CA TYR A 57 -19.08 6.51 3.66
C TYR A 57 -18.98 4.98 3.81
N GLY A 58 -20.14 4.35 4.04
CA GLY A 58 -20.23 2.90 4.25
C GLY A 58 -19.90 2.39 5.66
N PHE A 59 -19.45 3.26 6.60
CA PHE A 59 -19.28 2.93 8.01
C PHE A 59 -20.25 3.73 8.90
N ARG A 60 -20.64 3.15 10.03
CA ARG A 60 -21.54 3.77 11.03
C ARG A 60 -20.96 5.03 11.66
N HIS A 61 -19.65 5.07 11.83
CA HIS A 61 -18.97 6.19 12.47
C HIS A 61 -17.90 6.75 11.53
N GLY A 62 -17.87 8.06 11.42
CA GLY A 62 -16.82 8.79 10.68
C GLY A 62 -15.44 8.68 11.33
N PRO A 63 -14.44 9.42 10.86
CA PRO A 63 -13.08 9.31 11.34
C PRO A 63 -12.97 9.74 12.81
N MET A 64 -12.13 9.03 13.58
CA MET A 64 -11.78 9.45 14.92
C MET A 64 -10.97 10.75 14.89
N ARG A 65 -11.01 11.50 15.98
CA ARG A 65 -10.11 12.63 16.15
C ARG A 65 -8.69 12.10 16.41
N ILE A 66 -7.79 12.33 15.46
CA ILE A 66 -6.43 11.83 15.47
C ILE A 66 -5.46 12.94 15.07
N PRO A 67 -4.29 13.10 15.69
CA PRO A 67 -3.29 14.06 15.25
C PRO A 67 -2.62 13.58 13.96
N PHE A 68 -2.26 14.54 13.12
CA PHE A 68 -1.44 14.36 11.91
C PHE A 68 -0.06 14.91 12.19
N VAL A 69 0.97 14.15 11.88
CA VAL A 69 2.38 14.53 12.06
C VAL A 69 3.07 14.48 10.70
N MET A 70 3.89 15.48 10.40
CA MET A 70 4.59 15.58 9.11
C MET A 70 6.10 15.44 9.30
N HIS A 71 6.71 14.66 8.42
CA HIS A 71 8.14 14.32 8.42
C HIS A 71 8.80 14.69 7.09
N PRO A 72 9.48 15.84 7.02
CA PRO A 72 10.17 16.27 5.80
C PRO A 72 11.58 15.69 5.63
N GLU A 73 12.11 15.07 6.67
CA GLU A 73 13.48 14.55 6.71
C GLU A 73 13.65 13.22 5.96
N ASN A 74 12.56 12.61 5.53
CA ASN A 74 12.58 11.35 4.81
C ASN A 74 12.19 11.55 3.34
N PHE A 75 13.05 11.13 2.44
CA PHE A 75 12.84 11.24 0.99
C PHE A 75 11.89 10.19 0.43
N GLN A 76 11.52 9.19 1.20
CA GLN A 76 10.49 8.23 0.81
C GLN A 76 9.11 8.91 0.78
N SER A 77 8.29 8.50 -0.16
CA SER A 77 6.91 8.95 -0.28
C SER A 77 5.99 7.94 0.39
N ASN A 78 5.48 8.27 1.56
CA ASN A 78 4.59 7.36 2.29
C ASN A 78 3.72 8.11 3.30
N GLY A 79 2.69 7.42 3.77
CA GLY A 79 1.91 7.75 4.95
C GLY A 79 1.61 6.50 5.74
N LEU A 80 1.23 6.68 6.99
CA LEU A 80 0.79 5.57 7.80
C LEU A 80 -0.09 6.05 8.96
N VAL A 81 -0.99 5.20 9.40
CA VAL A 81 -1.75 5.42 10.61
C VAL A 81 -1.24 4.51 11.73
N MET A 82 -0.61 5.13 12.71
CA MET A 82 -0.14 4.41 13.89
C MET A 82 -1.29 4.26 14.88
N TYR A 83 -1.43 3.07 15.42
CA TYR A 83 -2.44 2.79 16.44
C TYR A 83 -1.93 3.07 17.85
N LEU A 84 -0.61 2.98 18.08
CA LEU A 84 0.04 3.23 19.36
C LEU A 84 1.32 4.08 19.21
N PRO A 85 1.32 5.29 19.72
CA PRO A 85 0.15 6.13 20.04
C PRO A 85 -0.62 6.52 18.77
N LYS A 86 -1.94 6.73 18.91
CA LYS A 86 -2.82 7.03 17.77
C LYS A 86 -2.41 8.33 17.08
N ARG A 87 -1.95 8.22 15.82
CA ARG A 87 -1.59 9.36 14.98
C ARG A 87 -1.53 8.94 13.49
N VAL A 88 -1.67 9.90 12.62
CA VAL A 88 -1.37 9.76 11.20
C VAL A 88 -0.02 10.41 10.96
N GLU A 89 0.87 9.74 10.27
CA GLU A 89 2.18 10.28 9.88
C GLU A 89 2.27 10.41 8.38
N PHE A 90 2.76 11.54 7.90
CA PHE A 90 3.00 11.81 6.49
C PHE A 90 4.46 12.12 6.25
N LEU A 91 5.09 11.37 5.36
CA LEU A 91 6.35 11.73 4.75
C LEU A 91 6.06 12.75 3.65
N THR A 92 6.76 13.88 3.66
CA THR A 92 6.36 15.00 2.82
C THR A 92 6.94 14.98 1.41
N SER A 93 7.77 13.99 1.07
CA SER A 93 8.24 13.79 -0.29
C SER A 93 7.13 13.24 -1.17
N PRO A 94 6.79 13.88 -2.31
CA PRO A 94 5.78 13.35 -3.21
C PRO A 94 6.27 12.06 -3.89
N ALA A 95 5.35 11.18 -4.27
CA ALA A 95 5.70 10.01 -5.07
C ALA A 95 6.22 10.43 -6.44
N VAL A 96 7.24 9.72 -6.93
CA VAL A 96 7.85 9.97 -8.25
C VAL A 96 6.90 9.56 -9.36
N ASP A 97 6.31 8.38 -9.24
CA ASP A 97 5.30 7.86 -10.16
C ASP A 97 3.92 8.04 -9.52
N SER A 98 3.37 9.26 -9.61
CA SER A 98 2.07 9.57 -9.07
C SER A 98 0.98 9.47 -10.14
N TYR A 99 -0.24 9.20 -9.68
CA TYR A 99 -1.44 9.21 -10.52
C TYR A 99 -1.85 10.64 -10.88
N SER A 100 -2.87 10.78 -11.75
CA SER A 100 -3.45 12.07 -12.13
C SER A 100 -4.20 12.78 -10.98
N MET A 101 -3.79 12.57 -9.76
CA MET A 101 -4.32 13.18 -8.55
C MET A 101 -3.17 13.72 -7.70
N PRO A 102 -3.32 14.91 -7.06
CA PRO A 102 -2.29 15.42 -6.17
C PRO A 102 -1.94 14.43 -5.07
N TRP A 103 -0.65 14.12 -4.93
CA TRP A 103 -0.14 13.13 -3.98
C TRP A 103 -0.70 13.27 -2.56
N TYR A 104 -0.70 14.48 -2.02
CA TYR A 104 -1.23 14.70 -0.66
C TYR A 104 -2.73 14.46 -0.56
N LYS A 105 -3.50 14.69 -1.62
CA LYS A 105 -4.94 14.40 -1.63
C LYS A 105 -5.18 12.90 -1.57
N GLN A 106 -4.45 12.13 -2.37
CA GLN A 106 -4.53 10.67 -2.37
C GLN A 106 -4.13 10.10 -1.02
N LEU A 107 -2.97 10.54 -0.50
CA LEU A 107 -2.44 10.09 0.78
C LEU A 107 -3.43 10.37 1.92
N VAL A 108 -3.99 11.58 1.94
CA VAL A 108 -5.01 11.95 2.93
C VAL A 108 -6.25 11.07 2.81
N ALA A 109 -6.74 10.83 1.59
CA ALA A 109 -7.94 10.01 1.39
C ALA A 109 -7.70 8.57 1.89
N HIS A 110 -6.52 8.03 1.64
CA HIS A 110 -6.16 6.70 2.09
C HIS A 110 -6.00 6.62 3.62
N GLU A 111 -5.09 7.39 4.18
CA GLU A 111 -4.75 7.32 5.60
C GLU A 111 -5.92 7.75 6.51
N TYR A 112 -6.72 8.73 6.08
CA TYR A 112 -7.86 9.16 6.86
C TYR A 112 -8.98 8.11 6.86
N ARG A 113 -9.05 7.24 5.86
CA ARG A 113 -9.94 6.07 5.85
C ARG A 113 -9.60 5.11 6.98
N HIS A 114 -8.33 4.87 7.26
CA HIS A 114 -7.91 4.07 8.41
C HIS A 114 -8.38 4.67 9.75
N ALA A 115 -8.43 6.00 9.87
CA ALA A 115 -9.00 6.63 11.07
C ALA A 115 -10.51 6.36 11.22
N VAL A 116 -11.25 6.14 10.11
CA VAL A 116 -12.63 5.67 10.13
C VAL A 116 -12.72 4.23 10.61
N GLN A 117 -11.92 3.34 10.01
CA GLN A 117 -11.87 1.92 10.36
C GLN A 117 -11.54 1.74 11.85
N TYR A 118 -10.53 2.43 12.34
CA TYR A 118 -10.12 2.38 13.75
C TYR A 118 -11.21 2.91 14.68
N ASN A 119 -11.94 3.96 14.30
CA ASN A 119 -13.05 4.45 15.11
C ASN A 119 -14.18 3.43 15.21
N ASN A 120 -14.40 2.62 14.17
CA ASN A 120 -15.43 1.58 14.16
C ASN A 120 -14.99 0.31 14.89
N LEU A 121 -13.69 -0.01 14.87
CA LEU A 121 -13.10 -1.09 15.64
C LEU A 121 -12.98 -0.76 17.14
N ASP A 122 -12.75 0.51 17.49
CA ASP A 122 -12.64 0.99 18.88
C ASP A 122 -14.02 1.29 19.48
N ARG A 123 -14.88 0.27 19.57
CA ARG A 123 -16.26 0.37 20.08
C ARG A 123 -16.58 -0.81 21.00
N GLY A 124 -17.73 -0.77 21.63
CA GLY A 124 -18.27 -1.86 22.45
C GLY A 124 -17.28 -2.32 23.52
N VAL A 125 -17.02 -3.62 23.58
CA VAL A 125 -16.12 -4.25 24.57
C VAL A 125 -14.69 -3.76 24.40
N ILE A 126 -14.21 -3.59 23.18
CA ILE A 126 -12.84 -3.09 22.93
C ILE A 126 -12.68 -1.69 23.54
N ARG A 127 -13.67 -0.82 23.37
CA ARG A 127 -13.64 0.51 23.99
C ARG A 127 -13.67 0.44 25.52
N ALA A 128 -14.44 -0.47 26.07
CA ALA A 128 -14.44 -0.68 27.52
C ALA A 128 -13.06 -1.13 28.03
N LEU A 129 -12.40 -2.06 27.29
CA LEU A 129 -11.04 -2.48 27.58
C LEU A 129 -10.03 -1.33 27.48
N SER A 130 -10.24 -0.38 26.58
CA SER A 130 -9.35 0.77 26.44
C SER A 130 -9.39 1.73 27.64
N TYR A 131 -10.46 1.77 28.38
CA TYR A 131 -10.52 2.56 29.65
C TYR A 131 -9.68 1.93 30.76
N VAL A 132 -9.48 0.60 30.73
CA VAL A 132 -8.67 -0.12 31.74
C VAL A 132 -7.22 -0.24 31.30
N LEU A 133 -6.98 -0.61 30.04
CA LEU A 133 -5.65 -0.91 29.48
C LEU A 133 -5.07 0.24 28.64
N GLY A 134 -5.74 1.39 28.61
CA GLY A 134 -5.33 2.50 27.75
C GLY A 134 -5.44 2.15 26.26
N GLN A 135 -4.67 2.83 25.44
CA GLN A 135 -4.68 2.59 23.98
C GLN A 135 -4.29 1.13 23.59
N GLN A 136 -3.58 0.43 24.46
CA GLN A 136 -3.22 -0.97 24.25
C GLN A 136 -4.46 -1.88 24.17
N GLY A 137 -5.49 -1.59 24.98
CA GLY A 137 -6.77 -2.30 24.90
C GLY A 137 -7.45 -2.15 23.53
N SER A 138 -7.29 -1.00 22.90
CA SER A 138 -7.84 -0.75 21.57
C SER A 138 -7.15 -1.59 20.46
N THR A 139 -5.89 -2.01 20.64
CA THR A 139 -5.17 -2.82 19.61
C THR A 139 -5.80 -4.19 19.35
N ILE A 140 -6.56 -4.70 20.32
CA ILE A 140 -7.33 -5.94 20.14
C ILE A 140 -8.28 -5.82 18.95
N GLY A 141 -8.77 -4.61 18.67
CA GLY A 141 -9.62 -4.34 17.51
C GLY A 141 -8.98 -4.67 16.17
N LEU A 142 -7.66 -4.53 16.06
CA LEU A 142 -6.94 -4.84 14.83
C LEU A 142 -7.00 -6.32 14.45
N LEU A 143 -7.20 -7.19 15.42
CA LEU A 143 -7.37 -8.64 15.19
C LEU A 143 -8.75 -8.99 14.59
N CYS A 144 -9.69 -8.05 14.63
CA CYS A 144 -11.06 -8.27 14.20
C CYS A 144 -11.29 -8.04 12.69
N MET A 145 -10.34 -7.42 12.02
CA MET A 145 -10.40 -7.14 10.58
C MET A 145 -9.01 -7.36 9.97
N PRO A 146 -8.88 -8.18 8.92
CA PRO A 146 -7.58 -8.48 8.33
C PRO A 146 -7.00 -7.26 7.59
N ILE A 147 -5.67 -7.14 7.60
CA ILE A 147 -4.94 -6.00 7.01
C ILE A 147 -5.30 -5.80 5.54
N TRP A 148 -5.33 -6.87 4.74
CA TRP A 148 -5.69 -6.79 3.32
C TRP A 148 -7.09 -6.18 3.09
N ALA A 149 -8.03 -6.42 4.00
CA ALA A 149 -9.38 -5.84 3.91
C ALA A 149 -9.39 -4.36 4.34
N MET A 150 -8.58 -4.00 5.31
CA MET A 150 -8.41 -2.59 5.70
C MET A 150 -7.78 -1.78 4.56
N GLU A 151 -6.71 -2.29 3.98
CA GLU A 151 -6.03 -1.63 2.85
C GLU A 151 -6.91 -1.60 1.60
N GLY A 152 -7.58 -2.72 1.30
CA GLY A 152 -8.51 -2.80 0.16
C GLY A 152 -9.70 -1.84 0.26
N ASP A 153 -10.29 -1.70 1.44
CA ASP A 153 -11.36 -0.73 1.71
C ASP A 153 -10.84 0.72 1.59
N ALA A 154 -9.59 0.97 2.01
CA ALA A 154 -8.99 2.30 1.86
C ALA A 154 -8.74 2.64 0.38
N VAL A 155 -8.23 1.71 -0.43
CA VAL A 155 -8.07 1.87 -1.88
C VAL A 155 -9.43 2.02 -2.57
N MET A 156 -10.43 1.26 -2.17
CA MET A 156 -11.79 1.39 -2.69
C MET A 156 -12.35 2.78 -2.38
N SER A 157 -12.21 3.26 -1.14
CA SER A 157 -12.68 4.57 -0.72
C SER A 157 -11.99 5.71 -1.50
N GLU A 158 -10.66 5.68 -1.65
CA GLU A 158 -9.95 6.69 -2.44
C GLU A 158 -10.39 6.67 -3.91
N THR A 159 -10.73 5.50 -4.44
CA THR A 159 -11.18 5.32 -5.83
C THR A 159 -12.59 5.83 -6.03
N MET A 160 -13.53 5.51 -5.13
CA MET A 160 -14.92 5.95 -5.21
C MET A 160 -15.07 7.48 -5.07
N HIS A 161 -14.23 8.11 -4.26
CA HIS A 161 -14.30 9.56 -3.98
C HIS A 161 -13.33 10.40 -4.82
N SER A 162 -12.81 9.83 -5.92
CA SER A 162 -11.93 10.54 -6.85
C SER A 162 -12.17 10.08 -8.29
N SER A 163 -11.73 10.92 -9.24
CA SER A 163 -11.79 10.54 -10.66
C SER A 163 -10.64 9.64 -11.11
N PHE A 164 -9.62 9.42 -10.26
CA PHE A 164 -8.35 8.79 -10.62
C PHE A 164 -7.72 7.98 -9.47
N GLY A 165 -8.52 7.33 -8.66
CA GLY A 165 -7.99 6.44 -7.61
C GLY A 165 -7.22 5.24 -8.18
N ARG A 166 -6.37 4.63 -7.36
CA ARG A 166 -5.51 3.50 -7.78
C ARG A 166 -6.29 2.36 -8.41
N GLY A 167 -7.48 2.07 -7.91
CA GLY A 167 -8.33 1.00 -8.42
C GLY A 167 -8.76 1.15 -9.88
N LEU A 168 -8.74 2.39 -10.43
CA LEU A 168 -9.06 2.67 -11.83
C LEU A 168 -7.83 2.53 -12.74
N GLN A 169 -6.64 2.31 -12.19
CA GLN A 169 -5.43 2.18 -13.00
C GLN A 169 -5.32 0.77 -13.57
N PRO A 170 -5.15 0.61 -14.89
CA PRO A 170 -4.97 -0.73 -15.49
C PRO A 170 -3.79 -1.50 -14.89
N SER A 171 -2.73 -0.80 -14.49
CA SER A 171 -1.55 -1.38 -13.83
C SER A 171 -1.87 -2.01 -12.48
N PHE A 172 -2.92 -1.55 -11.79
CA PHE A 172 -3.29 -2.01 -10.46
C PHE A 172 -3.91 -3.43 -10.46
N SER A 173 -4.48 -3.87 -11.56
CA SER A 173 -5.00 -5.25 -11.72
C SER A 173 -4.15 -6.11 -12.66
N MET A 174 -3.15 -5.52 -13.31
CA MET A 174 -2.38 -6.16 -14.37
C MET A 174 -1.71 -7.47 -13.94
N ALA A 175 -1.14 -7.51 -12.73
CA ALA A 175 -0.46 -8.68 -12.22
C ALA A 175 -1.42 -9.86 -12.04
N TYR A 176 -2.60 -9.64 -11.47
CA TYR A 176 -3.64 -10.67 -11.32
C TYR A 176 -4.16 -11.14 -12.68
N ARG A 177 -4.40 -10.21 -13.62
CA ARG A 177 -4.82 -10.54 -14.97
C ARG A 177 -3.77 -11.40 -15.70
N ALA A 178 -2.49 -11.04 -15.59
CA ALA A 178 -1.40 -11.79 -16.22
C ALA A 178 -1.21 -13.20 -15.63
N MET A 179 -1.54 -13.42 -14.38
CA MET A 179 -1.45 -14.74 -13.75
C MET A 179 -2.56 -15.69 -14.24
N GLY A 180 -3.68 -15.18 -14.73
CA GLY A 180 -4.86 -15.96 -15.11
C GLY A 180 -5.36 -16.83 -13.94
N SER A 181 -6.35 -17.63 -14.13
CA SER A 181 -6.88 -18.69 -13.25
C SER A 181 -6.61 -18.58 -11.72
N VAL A 182 -6.55 -17.36 -11.17
CA VAL A 182 -6.28 -17.10 -9.73
C VAL A 182 -7.38 -17.71 -8.86
N GLY A 183 -8.64 -17.54 -9.25
CA GLY A 183 -9.80 -18.07 -8.54
C GLY A 183 -9.81 -19.61 -8.50
N ARG A 184 -9.20 -20.27 -9.48
CA ARG A 184 -9.12 -21.74 -9.59
C ARG A 184 -7.91 -22.33 -8.90
N ASP A 185 -7.01 -21.50 -8.37
CA ASP A 185 -5.84 -21.98 -7.64
C ASP A 185 -6.28 -22.77 -6.38
N ARG A 186 -6.01 -24.06 -6.38
CA ARG A 186 -6.36 -24.97 -5.29
C ARG A 186 -5.26 -25.09 -4.22
N ARG A 187 -4.11 -24.43 -4.44
CA ARG A 187 -3.05 -24.39 -3.43
C ARG A 187 -3.50 -23.61 -2.20
N ASN A 188 -2.73 -23.65 -1.14
CA ASN A 188 -3.08 -22.96 0.10
C ASN A 188 -3.38 -21.48 -0.16
N ILE A 189 -4.61 -21.07 0.13
CA ILE A 189 -5.11 -19.72 -0.12
C ILE A 189 -4.38 -18.66 0.73
N ASP A 190 -3.83 -19.06 1.89
CA ASP A 190 -3.17 -18.12 2.81
C ASP A 190 -2.01 -17.37 2.15
N ARG A 191 -1.38 -17.98 1.15
CA ARG A 191 -0.31 -17.32 0.40
C ARG A 191 -0.79 -16.06 -0.34
N TRP A 192 -2.04 -16.05 -0.81
CA TRP A 192 -2.62 -14.87 -1.48
C TRP A 192 -2.83 -13.72 -0.51
N PHE A 193 -3.09 -14.01 0.75
CA PHE A 193 -3.31 -13.01 1.78
C PHE A 193 -2.05 -12.62 2.56
N CYS A 194 -1.09 -13.52 2.68
CA CYS A 194 0.11 -13.33 3.49
C CYS A 194 1.40 -13.17 2.66
N GLY A 195 1.32 -13.33 1.34
CA GLY A 195 2.49 -13.39 0.47
C GLY A 195 3.19 -14.76 0.50
N SER A 196 4.25 -14.89 -0.29
CA SER A 196 5.05 -16.11 -0.39
C SER A 196 6.51 -15.75 -0.64
N TYR A 197 7.43 -16.48 0.00
CA TYR A 197 8.87 -16.40 -0.31
C TYR A 197 9.29 -17.28 -1.51
N ARG A 198 8.37 -18.13 -1.98
CA ARG A 198 8.62 -19.05 -3.08
C ARG A 198 7.96 -18.60 -4.38
N ASP A 199 6.72 -18.19 -4.29
CA ASP A 199 5.89 -17.83 -5.43
C ASP A 199 5.70 -16.31 -5.47
N TYR A 200 5.70 -15.72 -6.64
CA TYR A 200 5.26 -14.34 -6.77
C TYR A 200 3.77 -14.22 -6.45
N ILE A 201 3.46 -13.32 -5.55
CA ILE A 201 2.09 -12.96 -5.20
C ILE A 201 1.98 -11.44 -5.31
N PRO A 202 1.01 -10.91 -6.04
CA PRO A 202 0.74 -9.48 -6.09
C PRO A 202 0.42 -8.91 -4.71
N ASP A 203 0.52 -7.59 -4.58
CA ASP A 203 0.34 -6.92 -3.30
C ASP A 203 -1.07 -7.13 -2.71
N HIS A 204 -1.16 -7.16 -1.40
CA HIS A 204 -2.42 -7.26 -0.66
C HIS A 204 -3.32 -6.02 -0.80
N TYR A 205 -2.80 -4.86 -1.23
CA TYR A 205 -3.61 -3.69 -1.60
C TYR A 205 -4.47 -3.97 -2.83
N GLU A 206 -3.87 -4.56 -3.86
CA GLU A 206 -4.58 -4.95 -5.09
C GLU A 206 -5.61 -6.03 -4.79
N LEU A 207 -5.21 -7.08 -4.05
CA LEU A 207 -6.10 -8.16 -3.63
C LEU A 207 -7.29 -7.62 -2.84
N GLY A 208 -7.00 -6.82 -1.83
CA GLY A 208 -8.01 -6.25 -0.96
C GLY A 208 -9.01 -5.37 -1.70
N TYR A 209 -8.51 -4.52 -2.62
CA TYR A 209 -9.36 -3.69 -3.46
C TYR A 209 -10.34 -4.52 -4.30
N GLN A 210 -9.86 -5.55 -4.98
CA GLN A 210 -10.71 -6.40 -5.82
C GLN A 210 -11.82 -7.07 -5.00
N ILE A 211 -11.47 -7.64 -3.84
CA ILE A 211 -12.45 -8.30 -2.98
C ILE A 211 -13.43 -7.29 -2.35
N CYS A 212 -12.95 -6.13 -1.90
CA CYS A 212 -13.81 -5.10 -1.31
C CYS A 212 -14.79 -4.51 -2.33
N SER A 213 -14.32 -4.25 -3.55
CA SER A 213 -15.15 -3.71 -4.64
C SER A 213 -16.21 -4.73 -5.08
N TYR A 214 -15.82 -6.00 -5.27
CA TYR A 214 -16.76 -7.08 -5.55
C TYR A 214 -17.83 -7.22 -4.45
N ALA A 215 -17.38 -7.20 -3.19
CA ALA A 215 -18.30 -7.32 -2.06
C ALA A 215 -19.26 -6.14 -1.98
N TRP A 216 -18.81 -4.93 -2.27
CA TRP A 216 -19.66 -3.75 -2.34
C TRP A 216 -20.72 -3.89 -3.43
N GLU A 217 -20.33 -4.26 -4.63
CA GLU A 217 -21.26 -4.47 -5.74
C GLU A 217 -22.26 -5.59 -5.43
N ARG A 218 -21.79 -6.70 -4.86
CA ARG A 218 -22.60 -7.87 -4.56
C ARG A 218 -23.63 -7.66 -3.45
N TYR A 219 -23.29 -6.87 -2.41
CA TYR A 219 -24.13 -6.70 -1.22
C TYR A 219 -24.76 -5.30 -1.11
N GLY A 220 -24.37 -4.36 -1.93
CA GLY A 220 -24.87 -2.98 -1.93
C GLY A 220 -24.47 -2.15 -0.70
N GLU A 221 -23.52 -2.65 0.10
CA GLU A 221 -23.03 -1.98 1.32
C GLU A 221 -21.58 -2.37 1.63
N ASN A 222 -20.91 -1.59 2.49
CA ASN A 222 -19.62 -1.96 3.01
C ASN A 222 -19.76 -3.08 4.05
N ILE A 223 -19.44 -4.31 3.65
CA ILE A 223 -19.53 -5.47 4.54
C ILE A 223 -18.63 -5.37 5.77
N TRP A 224 -17.55 -4.61 5.68
CA TRP A 224 -16.57 -4.43 6.75
C TRP A 224 -17.11 -3.60 7.91
N ASP A 225 -18.14 -2.78 7.71
CA ASP A 225 -18.84 -2.11 8.81
C ASP A 225 -19.44 -3.12 9.78
N LYS A 226 -20.14 -4.14 9.27
CA LYS A 226 -20.74 -5.18 10.13
C LYS A 226 -19.68 -6.09 10.75
N VAL A 227 -18.57 -6.34 10.05
CA VAL A 227 -17.42 -7.08 10.60
C VAL A 227 -16.81 -6.31 11.79
N ALA A 228 -16.52 -5.01 11.61
CA ALA A 228 -16.00 -4.16 12.67
C ALA A 228 -16.97 -4.03 13.85
N TRP A 229 -18.26 -3.86 13.55
CA TRP A 229 -19.32 -3.80 14.56
C TRP A 229 -19.40 -5.08 15.40
N TYR A 230 -19.34 -6.23 14.76
CA TYR A 230 -19.39 -7.53 15.45
C TYR A 230 -18.11 -7.74 16.27
N GLY A 231 -16.94 -7.52 15.66
CA GLY A 231 -15.64 -7.72 16.29
C GLY A 231 -15.43 -6.85 17.52
N SER A 232 -15.81 -5.57 17.43
CA SER A 232 -15.66 -4.64 18.56
C SER A 232 -16.50 -5.03 19.79
N ARG A 233 -17.52 -5.85 19.62
CA ARG A 233 -18.39 -6.33 20.69
C ARG A 233 -18.09 -7.75 21.15
N ASN A 234 -17.41 -8.52 20.31
CA ASN A 234 -17.09 -9.93 20.55
C ASN A 234 -15.62 -10.24 20.32
N PRO A 235 -14.67 -9.48 20.94
CA PRO A 235 -13.24 -9.64 20.67
C PRO A 235 -12.65 -10.98 21.14
N TYR A 236 -13.39 -11.71 21.94
CA TYR A 236 -13.04 -13.05 22.42
C TYR A 236 -13.32 -14.16 21.39
N VAL A 237 -14.02 -13.83 20.30
CA VAL A 237 -14.31 -14.79 19.23
C VAL A 237 -13.08 -14.93 18.34
N LEU A 238 -12.50 -16.11 18.30
CA LEU A 238 -11.47 -16.45 17.34
C LEU A 238 -12.05 -16.44 15.92
N ALA A 239 -11.29 -16.00 14.93
CA ALA A 239 -11.73 -15.87 13.54
C ALA A 239 -12.99 -14.97 13.38
N THR A 240 -13.00 -13.84 14.05
CA THR A 240 -14.10 -12.85 14.09
C THR A 240 -14.66 -12.52 12.73
N THR A 241 -13.78 -12.26 11.73
CA THR A 241 -14.16 -11.97 10.35
C THR A 241 -15.01 -13.09 9.74
N ARG A 242 -14.57 -14.35 9.89
CA ARG A 242 -15.30 -15.51 9.36
C ARG A 242 -16.69 -15.64 9.98
N VAL A 243 -16.78 -15.46 11.30
CA VAL A 243 -18.06 -15.56 12.02
C VAL A 243 -19.01 -14.44 11.61
N ALA A 244 -18.51 -13.21 11.52
CA ALA A 244 -19.31 -12.05 11.10
C ALA A 244 -19.82 -12.19 9.66
N LEU A 245 -18.95 -12.55 8.72
CA LEU A 245 -19.34 -12.78 7.32
C LEU A 245 -20.37 -13.90 7.18
N GLY A 246 -20.18 -15.01 7.91
CA GLY A 246 -21.16 -16.10 7.93
C GLY A 246 -22.52 -15.68 8.47
N LYS A 247 -22.51 -14.90 9.57
CA LYS A 247 -23.74 -14.44 10.23
C LYS A 247 -24.54 -13.46 9.38
N PHE A 248 -23.90 -12.45 8.82
CA PHE A 248 -24.60 -11.35 8.15
C PHE A 248 -24.78 -11.54 6.64
N TYR A 249 -23.84 -12.24 5.99
CA TYR A 249 -23.80 -12.34 4.53
C TYR A 249 -23.85 -13.76 3.98
N LYS A 250 -23.89 -14.78 4.86
CA LYS A 250 -23.86 -16.20 4.47
C LYS A 250 -22.66 -16.56 3.58
N THR A 251 -21.54 -15.91 3.83
CA THR A 251 -20.29 -16.05 3.08
C THR A 251 -19.08 -16.19 4.02
N ASN A 252 -17.91 -16.34 3.43
CA ASN A 252 -16.62 -16.32 4.12
C ASN A 252 -15.53 -15.77 3.16
N VAL A 253 -14.33 -15.52 3.69
CA VAL A 253 -13.21 -14.95 2.92
C VAL A 253 -12.86 -15.80 1.69
N MET A 254 -12.84 -17.13 1.83
CA MET A 254 -12.51 -18.04 0.73
C MET A 254 -13.54 -17.96 -0.41
N LYS A 255 -14.82 -17.90 -0.05
CA LYS A 255 -15.91 -17.80 -1.01
C LYS A 255 -15.86 -16.44 -1.73
N LEU A 256 -15.67 -15.35 -0.97
CA LEU A 256 -15.49 -14.02 -1.56
C LEU A 256 -14.30 -13.97 -2.54
N PHE A 257 -13.17 -14.52 -2.14
CA PHE A 257 -11.98 -14.59 -3.00
C PHE A 257 -12.29 -15.29 -4.33
N ARG A 258 -12.88 -16.48 -4.28
CA ARG A 258 -13.20 -17.25 -5.49
C ARG A 258 -14.20 -16.53 -6.38
N GLU A 259 -15.31 -16.06 -5.81
CA GLU A 259 -16.35 -15.35 -6.54
C GLU A 259 -15.79 -14.07 -7.21
N THR A 260 -14.94 -13.34 -6.51
CA THR A 260 -14.27 -12.14 -7.04
C THR A 260 -13.44 -12.46 -8.29
N PHE A 261 -12.57 -13.47 -8.18
CA PHE A 261 -11.68 -13.80 -9.30
C PHE A 261 -12.38 -14.55 -10.42
N ASP A 262 -13.39 -15.35 -10.13
CA ASP A 262 -14.25 -15.97 -11.17
C ASP A 262 -15.00 -14.90 -12.00
N GLU A 263 -15.38 -13.77 -11.38
CA GLU A 263 -16.01 -12.66 -12.09
C GLU A 263 -15.02 -11.81 -12.87
N LEU A 264 -13.86 -11.51 -12.27
CA LEU A 264 -12.81 -10.77 -12.94
C LEU A 264 -12.24 -11.54 -14.14
N GLU A 265 -12.05 -12.85 -14.03
CA GLU A 265 -11.61 -13.69 -15.14
C GLU A 265 -12.62 -13.65 -16.29
N ARG A 266 -13.92 -13.81 -16.00
CA ARG A 266 -14.97 -13.67 -17.03
C ARG A 266 -14.97 -12.31 -17.71
N TYR A 267 -14.76 -11.24 -16.94
CA TYR A 267 -14.65 -9.90 -17.48
C TYR A 267 -13.41 -9.76 -18.38
N TRP A 268 -12.25 -10.21 -17.92
CA TRP A 268 -11.01 -10.12 -18.70
C TRP A 268 -11.05 -10.97 -19.98
N ASP A 269 -11.66 -12.14 -19.92
CA ASP A 269 -11.87 -13.01 -21.09
C ASP A 269 -12.84 -12.40 -22.11
N SER A 270 -13.72 -11.48 -21.68
CA SER A 270 -14.63 -10.75 -22.58
C SER A 270 -13.98 -9.56 -23.29
N LEU A 271 -12.78 -9.15 -22.86
CA LEU A 271 -12.07 -8.04 -23.49
C LEU A 271 -11.50 -8.47 -24.85
N PRO A 272 -11.48 -7.56 -25.85
CA PRO A 272 -10.89 -7.89 -27.14
C PRO A 272 -9.42 -8.30 -26.98
N GLU A 273 -9.03 -9.37 -27.66
CA GLU A 273 -7.62 -9.70 -27.79
C GLU A 273 -6.90 -8.57 -28.54
N THR A 274 -5.88 -8.01 -27.91
CA THR A 274 -4.97 -7.11 -28.62
C THR A 274 -4.10 -7.97 -29.52
N GLY A 275 -4.24 -7.80 -30.84
CA GLY A 275 -3.51 -8.57 -31.85
C GLY A 275 -2.01 -8.28 -31.93
N ASP A 276 -1.39 -7.87 -30.83
CA ASP A 276 0.03 -7.57 -30.76
C ASP A 276 0.85 -8.86 -30.67
N SER A 277 1.53 -9.15 -31.75
CA SER A 277 2.59 -10.17 -31.81
C SER A 277 3.87 -9.69 -31.13
N ALA A 278 3.80 -9.37 -29.83
CA ALA A 278 4.99 -9.03 -29.06
C ALA A 278 5.90 -10.25 -28.97
N VAL A 279 7.15 -10.11 -29.39
CA VAL A 279 8.16 -11.17 -29.30
C VAL A 279 8.90 -11.01 -27.98
N PRO A 280 8.92 -12.03 -27.09
CA PRO A 280 9.70 -11.98 -25.88
C PRO A 280 11.18 -11.78 -26.18
N LEU A 281 11.80 -10.80 -25.53
CA LEU A 281 13.23 -10.53 -25.70
C LEU A 281 14.09 -11.48 -24.86
N THR A 282 13.58 -11.97 -23.75
CA THR A 282 14.26 -12.88 -22.82
C THR A 282 13.51 -14.19 -22.69
N ALA A 283 14.20 -15.28 -22.36
CA ALA A 283 13.54 -16.53 -22.02
C ALA A 283 12.69 -16.34 -20.74
N LEU A 284 11.53 -17.00 -20.72
CA LEU A 284 10.72 -17.03 -19.50
C LEU A 284 11.45 -17.77 -18.38
N PRO A 285 11.48 -17.23 -17.15
CA PRO A 285 12.14 -17.89 -16.05
C PRO A 285 11.40 -19.19 -15.66
N GLU A 286 12.14 -20.28 -15.51
CA GLU A 286 11.55 -21.60 -15.20
C GLU A 286 11.21 -21.77 -13.71
N LYS A 287 11.93 -21.11 -12.81
CA LYS A 287 11.87 -21.39 -11.36
C LYS A 287 11.35 -20.22 -10.53
N ASN A 288 11.80 -19.02 -10.79
CA ASN A 288 11.54 -17.88 -9.94
C ASN A 288 10.96 -16.73 -10.73
N HIS A 289 10.00 -16.04 -10.15
CA HIS A 289 9.47 -14.81 -10.74
C HIS A 289 10.61 -13.81 -10.96
N THR A 290 10.68 -13.28 -12.16
CA THR A 290 11.67 -12.29 -12.59
C THR A 290 10.96 -11.12 -13.24
N THR A 291 11.31 -9.91 -12.83
CA THR A 291 10.79 -8.67 -13.40
C THR A 291 11.92 -7.91 -14.07
N TYR A 292 11.67 -7.42 -15.28
CA TYR A 292 12.51 -6.45 -15.98
C TYR A 292 11.77 -5.13 -16.04
N GLN A 293 12.33 -4.11 -15.43
CA GLN A 293 11.71 -2.79 -15.34
C GLN A 293 12.53 -1.76 -16.12
N TRP A 294 11.84 -0.76 -16.63
CA TRP A 294 12.41 0.41 -17.28
C TRP A 294 13.44 0.10 -18.36
N PRO A 295 13.05 -0.64 -19.42
CA PRO A 295 13.98 -0.95 -20.49
C PRO A 295 14.43 0.32 -21.21
N LEU A 296 15.74 0.47 -21.36
CA LEU A 296 16.40 1.58 -22.04
C LEU A 296 17.17 1.04 -23.24
N PRO A 297 17.00 1.59 -24.45
CA PRO A 297 17.76 1.13 -25.61
C PRO A 297 19.26 1.48 -25.44
N LEU A 298 20.11 0.51 -25.76
CA LEU A 298 21.57 0.67 -25.81
C LEU A 298 22.03 0.41 -27.25
N GLY A 299 21.98 1.45 -28.07
CA GLY A 299 22.10 1.30 -29.52
C GLY A 299 20.99 0.44 -30.11
N ASP A 300 21.26 -0.17 -31.29
CA ASP A 300 20.29 -0.98 -32.00
C ASP A 300 20.28 -2.45 -31.56
N THR A 301 21.30 -2.88 -30.84
CA THR A 301 21.58 -4.31 -30.59
C THR A 301 21.28 -4.78 -29.18
N ALA A 302 21.09 -3.86 -28.24
CA ALA A 302 20.94 -4.22 -26.84
C ALA A 302 19.91 -3.33 -26.10
N VAL A 303 19.48 -3.82 -24.94
CA VAL A 303 18.61 -3.12 -24.00
C VAL A 303 19.20 -3.22 -22.61
N VAL A 304 19.23 -2.12 -21.87
CA VAL A 304 19.52 -2.11 -20.43
C VAL A 304 18.20 -2.13 -19.68
N ALA A 305 18.08 -2.98 -18.67
CA ALA A 305 16.91 -3.02 -17.79
C ALA A 305 17.30 -3.27 -16.33
N LEU A 306 16.50 -2.78 -15.40
CA LEU A 306 16.60 -3.18 -14.00
C LEU A 306 15.94 -4.56 -13.83
N LYS A 307 16.72 -5.55 -13.44
CA LYS A 307 16.26 -6.91 -13.17
C LYS A 307 16.11 -7.12 -11.67
N THR A 308 14.94 -7.61 -11.26
CA THR A 308 14.64 -8.04 -9.90
C THR A 308 14.09 -9.46 -9.91
N ASP A 309 14.51 -10.28 -8.97
CA ASP A 309 14.00 -11.62 -8.76
C ASP A 309 14.00 -11.97 -7.25
N LEU A 310 13.45 -13.14 -6.90
CA LEU A 310 13.34 -13.56 -5.49
C LEU A 310 14.66 -14.11 -4.90
N ASP A 311 15.67 -14.38 -5.75
CA ASP A 311 16.91 -15.01 -5.32
C ASP A 311 18.07 -14.04 -5.14
N ARG A 312 18.04 -12.92 -5.83
CA ARG A 312 19.18 -12.00 -5.95
C ARG A 312 18.76 -10.55 -5.75
N VAL A 313 19.71 -9.76 -5.31
CA VAL A 313 19.52 -8.30 -5.22
C VAL A 313 19.28 -7.68 -6.59
N SER A 314 18.59 -6.54 -6.59
CA SER A 314 18.32 -5.76 -7.79
C SER A 314 19.63 -5.40 -8.52
N ARG A 315 19.58 -5.43 -9.85
CA ARG A 315 20.76 -5.23 -10.69
C ARG A 315 20.37 -4.72 -12.08
N PHE A 316 21.21 -3.90 -12.67
CA PHE A 316 21.11 -3.61 -14.09
C PHE A 316 21.72 -4.73 -14.92
N VAL A 317 20.98 -5.15 -15.95
CA VAL A 317 21.43 -6.14 -16.94
C VAL A 317 21.40 -5.53 -18.32
N VAL A 318 22.36 -5.92 -19.16
CA VAL A 318 22.34 -5.68 -20.60
C VAL A 318 21.86 -6.95 -21.28
N ILE A 319 20.84 -6.80 -22.12
CA ILE A 319 20.19 -7.90 -22.85
C ILE A 319 20.50 -7.70 -24.35
N ASP A 320 21.10 -8.68 -24.98
CA ASP A 320 21.31 -8.71 -26.43
C ASP A 320 19.98 -9.00 -27.13
N ARG A 321 19.56 -8.11 -28.04
CA ARG A 321 18.26 -8.20 -28.70
C ARG A 321 18.15 -9.37 -29.70
N ARG A 322 19.26 -9.85 -30.20
CA ARG A 322 19.29 -10.93 -31.18
C ARG A 322 19.25 -12.30 -30.51
N THR A 323 19.97 -12.45 -29.40
CA THR A 323 20.15 -13.76 -28.75
C THR A 323 19.31 -13.93 -27.50
N GLY A 324 18.80 -12.83 -26.90
CA GLY A 324 18.18 -12.82 -25.59
C GLY A 324 19.16 -13.04 -24.43
N GLY A 325 20.46 -13.18 -24.74
CA GLY A 325 21.50 -13.37 -23.75
C GLY A 325 21.67 -12.13 -22.85
N GLU A 326 21.83 -12.35 -21.56
CA GLU A 326 21.96 -11.26 -20.59
C GLU A 326 23.28 -11.31 -19.82
N ARG A 327 23.79 -10.13 -19.46
CA ARG A 327 24.91 -9.99 -18.53
C ARG A 327 24.62 -8.93 -17.47
N THR A 328 24.95 -9.20 -16.22
CA THR A 328 24.86 -8.20 -15.14
C THR A 328 25.96 -7.14 -15.33
N VAL A 329 25.58 -5.88 -15.23
CA VAL A 329 26.50 -4.74 -15.30
C VAL A 329 26.85 -4.24 -13.92
N CYS A 330 25.84 -3.94 -13.09
CA CYS A 330 26.05 -3.55 -11.70
C CYS A 330 24.87 -3.95 -10.82
N HIS A 331 25.14 -4.14 -9.53
CA HIS A 331 24.10 -4.30 -8.52
C HIS A 331 23.70 -2.94 -8.00
N THR A 332 22.41 -2.81 -7.65
CA THR A 332 21.85 -1.56 -7.13
C THR A 332 21.41 -1.71 -5.69
N GLY A 333 21.28 -0.60 -5.00
CA GLY A 333 20.47 -0.49 -3.79
C GLY A 333 18.98 -0.41 -4.10
N LEU A 334 18.23 0.22 -3.22
CA LEU A 334 16.80 0.50 -3.46
C LEU A 334 16.66 1.67 -4.43
N VAL A 335 16.42 1.36 -5.70
CA VAL A 335 16.20 2.35 -6.75
C VAL A 335 14.94 3.14 -6.45
N SER A 336 15.05 4.47 -6.44
CA SER A 336 13.97 5.38 -6.02
C SER A 336 13.33 6.14 -7.17
N THR A 337 13.97 6.20 -8.35
CA THR A 337 13.43 6.87 -9.53
C THR A 337 13.65 6.02 -10.78
N ARG A 338 12.79 6.23 -11.76
CA ARG A 338 12.97 5.62 -13.09
C ARG A 338 14.32 6.00 -13.66
N PRO A 339 15.15 5.04 -14.09
CA PRO A 339 16.43 5.33 -14.73
C PRO A 339 16.26 6.08 -16.06
N SER A 340 17.25 6.85 -16.41
CA SER A 340 17.33 7.53 -17.70
C SER A 340 18.70 7.31 -18.33
N MET A 341 18.78 7.47 -19.65
CA MET A 341 20.04 7.38 -20.39
C MET A 341 20.41 8.77 -20.93
N ALA A 342 21.61 9.21 -20.63
CA ALA A 342 22.21 10.44 -21.14
C ALA A 342 23.72 10.27 -21.28
N ASP A 343 24.31 10.79 -22.35
CA ASP A 343 25.77 10.77 -22.61
C ASP A 343 26.40 9.36 -22.53
N GLY A 344 25.67 8.35 -23.02
CA GLY A 344 26.11 6.95 -22.99
C GLY A 344 26.13 6.31 -21.60
N ARG A 345 25.55 6.95 -20.61
CA ARG A 345 25.45 6.49 -19.24
C ARG A 345 24.01 6.29 -18.83
N VAL A 346 23.78 5.30 -17.95
CA VAL A 346 22.51 5.12 -17.26
C VAL A 346 22.60 5.83 -15.91
N TRP A 347 21.63 6.70 -15.65
CA TRP A 347 21.50 7.48 -14.43
C TRP A 347 20.28 7.04 -13.65
N TRP A 348 20.39 6.88 -12.33
CA TRP A 348 19.27 6.59 -11.43
C TRP A 348 19.51 7.17 -10.05
N THR A 349 18.52 7.10 -9.18
CA THR A 349 18.69 7.46 -7.78
C THR A 349 18.38 6.27 -6.87
N GLU A 350 19.03 6.23 -5.72
CA GLU A 350 18.83 5.21 -4.70
C GLU A 350 18.51 5.84 -3.36
N TYR A 351 17.67 5.18 -2.57
CA TYR A 351 17.48 5.56 -1.18
C TYR A 351 18.72 5.21 -0.35
N ARG A 352 19.22 6.19 0.40
CA ARG A 352 20.35 6.02 1.30
C ARG A 352 19.99 6.53 2.69
N ARG A 353 20.04 5.65 3.69
CA ARG A 353 19.86 6.05 5.09
C ARG A 353 21.07 6.84 5.57
N SER A 354 20.81 7.84 6.41
CA SER A 354 21.87 8.57 7.10
C SER A 354 22.61 7.64 8.07
N THR A 355 23.91 7.81 8.21
CA THR A 355 24.71 7.10 9.20
C THR A 355 24.53 7.64 10.61
N LEU A 356 24.09 8.89 10.75
CA LEU A 356 23.89 9.57 12.04
C LEU A 356 22.45 9.53 12.51
N PHE A 357 21.50 9.64 11.58
CA PHE A 357 20.07 9.71 11.87
C PHE A 357 19.36 8.57 11.14
N GLU A 358 19.04 7.51 11.84
CA GLU A 358 18.47 6.30 11.26
C GLU A 358 17.17 6.58 10.47
N GLN A 359 16.41 7.56 10.89
CA GLN A 359 15.14 7.93 10.28
C GLN A 359 15.28 8.82 9.03
N ARG A 360 16.45 9.39 8.85
CA ARG A 360 16.73 10.24 7.70
C ARG A 360 17.10 9.37 6.51
N VAL A 361 16.30 9.47 5.47
CA VAL A 361 16.54 8.81 4.18
C VAL A 361 16.78 9.86 3.13
N ASN A 362 17.92 9.80 2.47
CA ASN A 362 18.32 10.69 1.38
C ASN A 362 18.13 9.98 0.03
N SER A 363 18.04 10.74 -1.04
CA SER A 363 18.16 10.25 -2.41
C SER A 363 19.58 10.52 -2.91
N GLN A 364 20.26 9.47 -3.38
CA GLN A 364 21.61 9.54 -3.93
C GLN A 364 21.56 9.31 -5.43
N LEU A 365 22.14 10.24 -6.22
CA LEU A 365 22.31 10.06 -7.66
C LEU A 365 23.44 9.07 -7.92
N CYS A 366 23.16 8.09 -8.78
CA CYS A 366 24.08 7.06 -9.23
C CYS A 366 24.15 7.02 -10.74
N TYR A 367 25.24 6.51 -11.30
CA TYR A 367 25.39 6.26 -12.74
C TYR A 367 26.33 5.07 -13.03
N MET A 368 26.20 4.52 -14.21
CA MET A 368 27.11 3.52 -14.78
C MET A 368 27.42 3.80 -16.24
#